data_b9c7b912991552925f75a6b7b2b0bfaa
#
_entry.id   b9c7b912991552925f75a6b7b2b0bfaa
#
_cell.length_a   1.000
_cell.length_b   1.000
_cell.length_c   1.000
_cell.angle_alpha   90.00
_cell.angle_beta   90.00
_cell.angle_gamma   90.00
#
_symmetry.space_group_name_H-M   'P 1'
#
loop_
_entity.id
_entity.type
_entity.pdbx_description
1 polymer ?
#
loop_
_entity_poly.entity_id
_entity_poly.type
_entity_poly.pdbx_seq_one_letter_code
_entity_poly.pdbx_strand_id
1 'polypeptide(L)'
;LEDIAKDVDERHSQAFDPLELSTDLTLDSIGRHKSRSQGEEHRYNPRTIHTLQESTRRGDYKMFKEYTAMVDSEESGYLRSLMDFDYPEQGVPLEEVESVDSIVKRFKTGAMSYGSISQEAHETLAIAMNKLGGKSNSGEGGEEIERLDTNRCSAIKQVASGRFGVTSRYLVSANEIQIKMAQGAKPGEGGHLPGKKVYPWIAKTRLSTPGVSLISPPPHHDIYSCLLYTSPSPRDCS
;
A
#
# COMPACT_ATOMS: atom_id res chain seq x y z
N LEU A 1 -9.66 -32.32 17.00
CA LEU A 1 -10.13 -31.67 18.23
C LEU A 1 -9.37 -32.17 19.46
N GLU A 2 -9.16 -33.48 19.57
CA GLU A 2 -8.43 -34.08 20.70
C GLU A 2 -6.97 -33.55 20.76
N ASP A 3 -6.29 -33.44 19.64
CA ASP A 3 -4.92 -32.90 19.58
C ASP A 3 -4.86 -31.42 20.00
N ILE A 4 -5.87 -30.63 19.60
CA ILE A 4 -5.97 -29.23 20.00
C ILE A 4 -6.24 -29.10 21.50
N ALA A 5 -7.15 -29.94 22.04
CA ALA A 5 -7.45 -29.96 23.45
C ALA A 5 -6.21 -30.32 24.29
N LYS A 6 -5.45 -31.32 23.84
CA LYS A 6 -4.20 -31.72 24.50
C LYS A 6 -3.14 -30.60 24.50
N ASP A 7 -2.93 -29.93 23.36
CA ASP A 7 -2.01 -28.79 23.26
C ASP A 7 -2.42 -27.64 24.19
N VAL A 8 -3.74 -27.34 24.28
CA VAL A 8 -4.25 -26.33 25.19
C VAL A 8 -4.04 -26.69 26.66
N ASP A 9 -4.31 -27.95 27.02
CA ASP A 9 -4.13 -28.45 28.40
C ASP A 9 -2.63 -28.44 28.81
N GLU A 10 -1.74 -28.84 27.90
CA GLU A 10 -0.29 -28.77 28.12
C GLU A 10 0.19 -27.33 28.35
N ARG A 11 -0.22 -26.40 27.50
CA ARG A 11 0.11 -24.97 27.63
C ARG A 11 -0.48 -24.36 28.89
N HIS A 12 -1.70 -24.72 29.24
CA HIS A 12 -2.34 -24.27 30.47
C HIS A 12 -1.56 -24.76 31.69
N SER A 13 -1.22 -26.04 31.74
CA SER A 13 -0.48 -26.66 32.83
C SER A 13 0.91 -25.98 33.00
N GLN A 14 1.64 -25.75 31.91
CA GLN A 14 2.91 -25.04 31.93
C GLN A 14 2.78 -23.62 32.45
N ALA A 15 1.74 -22.88 32.03
CA ALA A 15 1.54 -21.49 32.44
C ALA A 15 1.19 -21.33 33.93
N PHE A 16 0.63 -22.35 34.56
CA PHE A 16 0.16 -22.30 35.93
C PHE A 16 0.87 -23.28 36.89
N ASP A 17 1.96 -23.93 36.43
CA ASP A 17 2.75 -24.79 37.30
C ASP A 17 3.58 -23.96 38.28
N PRO A 18 3.26 -24.00 39.60
CA PRO A 18 3.99 -23.23 40.60
C PRO A 18 5.41 -23.75 40.87
N LEU A 19 5.76 -24.93 40.35
CA LEU A 19 7.08 -25.55 40.53
C LEU A 19 8.06 -25.24 39.39
N GLU A 20 7.59 -24.76 38.25
CA GLU A 20 8.45 -24.23 37.20
C GLU A 20 8.97 -22.85 37.59
N LEU A 21 10.17 -22.82 38.14
CA LEU A 21 10.95 -21.60 38.32
C LEU A 21 11.49 -21.11 36.95
N SER A 22 10.58 -20.85 36.01
CA SER A 22 10.95 -20.19 34.76
C SER A 22 11.25 -18.74 35.05
N THR A 23 12.48 -18.32 34.80
CA THR A 23 12.88 -16.92 34.85
C THR A 23 12.44 -16.17 33.59
N ASP A 24 11.94 -16.87 32.59
CA ASP A 24 11.39 -16.30 31.37
C ASP A 24 9.87 -16.12 31.50
N LEU A 25 9.46 -14.89 31.75
CA LEU A 25 8.04 -14.48 31.83
C LEU A 25 7.42 -14.21 30.46
N THR A 26 8.14 -14.47 29.37
CA THR A 26 7.60 -14.26 28.03
C THR A 26 6.85 -15.50 27.55
N LEU A 27 5.70 -15.28 26.92
CA LEU A 27 4.99 -16.34 26.23
C LEU A 27 5.75 -16.74 24.95
N ASP A 28 5.79 -18.04 24.68
CA ASP A 28 6.34 -18.55 23.43
C ASP A 28 5.63 -17.91 22.25
N SER A 29 6.42 -17.47 21.27
CA SER A 29 5.91 -16.86 20.06
C SER A 29 6.15 -17.77 18.86
N ILE A 30 5.07 -18.23 18.25
CA ILE A 30 5.13 -18.98 16.98
C ILE A 30 5.58 -18.12 15.79
N GLY A 31 5.85 -16.83 16.02
CA GLY A 31 6.30 -15.93 14.97
C GLY A 31 5.21 -15.35 14.08
N ARG A 32 3.93 -15.46 14.45
CA ARG A 32 2.79 -15.00 13.63
C ARG A 32 2.86 -13.53 13.21
N HIS A 33 3.31 -12.66 14.08
CA HIS A 33 3.33 -11.21 13.84
C HIS A 33 4.73 -10.65 13.53
N LYS A 34 5.78 -11.42 13.82
CA LYS A 34 7.17 -11.08 13.56
C LYS A 34 7.94 -12.33 13.18
N SER A 35 8.83 -12.23 12.19
CA SER A 35 9.71 -13.33 11.81
C SER A 35 10.56 -13.76 13.02
N ARG A 36 10.61 -15.06 13.27
CA ARG A 36 11.44 -15.74 14.28
C ARG A 36 12.19 -16.88 13.63
N SER A 37 13.38 -17.20 14.14
CA SER A 37 14.24 -18.25 13.57
C SER A 37 13.64 -19.66 13.58
N GLN A 38 12.69 -19.90 14.48
CA GLN A 38 11.99 -21.18 14.63
C GLN A 38 10.45 -21.02 14.55
N GLY A 39 9.98 -19.89 14.03
CA GLY A 39 8.56 -19.58 13.91
C GLY A 39 8.02 -19.82 12.51
N GLU A 40 6.80 -19.36 12.30
CA GLU A 40 6.16 -19.38 10.98
C GLU A 40 6.99 -18.65 9.92
N GLU A 41 6.98 -19.17 8.72
CA GLU A 41 7.61 -18.49 7.58
C GLU A 41 6.85 -17.23 7.20
N HIS A 42 7.62 -16.18 6.90
CA HIS A 42 7.11 -14.91 6.44
C HIS A 42 7.65 -14.60 5.05
N ARG A 43 6.76 -14.25 4.11
CA ARG A 43 7.15 -13.78 2.79
C ARG A 43 8.09 -12.59 2.85
N TYR A 44 7.83 -11.66 3.77
CA TYR A 44 8.71 -10.52 4.05
C TYR A 44 9.54 -10.82 5.30
N ASN A 45 10.54 -11.66 5.12
CA ASN A 45 11.48 -12.01 6.18
C ASN A 45 12.71 -11.09 6.15
N PRO A 46 13.57 -11.10 7.19
CA PRO A 46 14.74 -10.24 7.24
C PRO A 46 15.66 -10.34 6.04
N ARG A 47 15.82 -11.54 5.46
CA ARG A 47 16.68 -11.77 4.31
C ARG A 47 16.14 -11.14 3.04
N THR A 48 14.86 -11.36 2.72
CA THR A 48 14.22 -10.78 1.53
C THR A 48 14.17 -9.26 1.61
N ILE A 49 13.83 -8.70 2.78
CA ILE A 49 13.81 -7.25 3.00
C ILE A 49 15.21 -6.65 2.85
N HIS A 50 16.23 -7.26 3.48
CA HIS A 50 17.61 -6.78 3.39
C HIS A 50 18.11 -6.79 1.93
N THR A 51 17.91 -7.89 1.22
CA THR A 51 18.39 -8.04 -0.16
C THR A 51 17.72 -7.01 -1.08
N LEU A 52 16.42 -6.78 -0.94
CA LEU A 52 15.71 -5.73 -1.69
C LEU A 52 16.26 -4.33 -1.38
N GLN A 53 16.42 -3.99 -0.11
CA GLN A 53 16.91 -2.67 0.30
C GLN A 53 18.34 -2.41 -0.18
N GLU A 54 19.23 -3.38 -0.05
CA GLU A 54 20.62 -3.23 -0.50
C GLU A 54 20.73 -3.16 -2.04
N SER A 55 19.98 -3.99 -2.76
CA SER A 55 19.95 -3.93 -4.23
C SER A 55 19.52 -2.56 -4.75
N THR A 56 18.50 -1.98 -4.14
CA THR A 56 18.01 -0.64 -4.52
C THR A 56 18.95 0.49 -4.12
N ARG A 57 19.53 0.44 -2.92
CA ARG A 57 20.52 1.44 -2.45
C ARG A 57 21.78 1.47 -3.31
N ARG A 58 22.24 0.31 -3.75
CA ARG A 58 23.45 0.18 -4.56
C ARG A 58 23.18 0.28 -6.07
N GLY A 59 21.93 0.20 -6.49
CA GLY A 59 21.58 0.06 -7.90
C GLY A 59 22.06 -1.25 -8.50
N ASP A 60 22.20 -2.31 -7.69
CA ASP A 60 22.72 -3.61 -8.08
C ASP A 60 21.60 -4.51 -8.63
N TYR A 61 21.51 -4.57 -9.95
CA TYR A 61 20.50 -5.39 -10.63
C TYR A 61 20.71 -6.89 -10.42
N LYS A 62 21.95 -7.37 -10.26
CA LYS A 62 22.23 -8.78 -9.99
C LYS A 62 21.65 -9.17 -8.62
N MET A 63 21.91 -8.36 -7.60
CA MET A 63 21.35 -8.56 -6.28
C MET A 63 19.81 -8.46 -6.27
N PHE A 64 19.22 -7.60 -7.12
CA PHE A 64 17.78 -7.55 -7.31
C PHE A 64 17.24 -8.86 -7.91
N LYS A 65 17.95 -9.48 -8.86
CA LYS A 65 17.56 -10.80 -9.39
C LYS A 65 17.68 -11.92 -8.35
N GLU A 66 18.62 -11.83 -7.42
CA GLU A 66 18.69 -12.75 -6.27
C GLU A 66 17.46 -12.59 -5.37
N TYR A 67 17.03 -11.33 -5.12
CA TYR A 67 15.78 -11.07 -4.40
C TYR A 67 14.56 -11.67 -5.11
N THR A 68 14.42 -11.46 -6.42
CA THR A 68 13.27 -12.01 -7.17
C THR A 68 13.26 -13.52 -7.13
N ALA A 69 14.40 -14.18 -7.28
CA ALA A 69 14.50 -15.63 -7.19
C ALA A 69 14.10 -16.17 -5.81
N MET A 70 14.48 -15.49 -4.72
CA MET A 70 14.03 -15.86 -3.38
C MET A 70 12.51 -15.74 -3.22
N VAL A 71 11.91 -14.66 -3.72
CA VAL A 71 10.45 -14.43 -3.60
C VAL A 71 9.66 -15.39 -4.48
N ASP A 72 10.16 -15.70 -5.68
CA ASP A 72 9.49 -16.59 -6.62
C ASP A 72 9.59 -18.07 -6.19
N SER A 73 10.63 -18.44 -5.43
CA SER A 73 10.80 -19.80 -4.90
C SER A 73 10.02 -20.08 -3.60
N GLU A 74 9.39 -19.07 -3.00
CA GLU A 74 8.60 -19.24 -1.78
C GLU A 74 7.26 -19.93 -2.11
N GLU A 75 7.16 -21.21 -1.79
CA GLU A 75 5.93 -22.00 -1.95
C GLU A 75 4.93 -21.82 -0.81
N SER A 76 5.33 -21.14 0.26
CA SER A 76 4.58 -21.15 1.52
C SER A 76 3.53 -20.04 1.65
N GLY A 77 2.36 -20.40 2.15
CA GLY A 77 1.41 -19.51 2.78
C GLY A 77 0.46 -18.72 1.87
N TYR A 78 0.60 -18.79 0.53
CA TYR A 78 -0.26 -18.06 -0.39
C TYR A 78 -0.79 -18.96 -1.51
N LEU A 79 -2.09 -18.95 -1.73
CA LEU A 79 -2.72 -19.72 -2.83
C LEU A 79 -2.09 -19.40 -4.18
N ARG A 80 -1.71 -18.14 -4.42
CA ARG A 80 -1.05 -17.73 -5.66
C ARG A 80 0.29 -18.44 -5.90
N SER A 81 1.04 -18.75 -4.85
CA SER A 81 2.32 -19.46 -4.97
C SER A 81 2.17 -20.94 -5.37
N LEU A 82 0.94 -21.49 -5.23
CA LEU A 82 0.59 -22.85 -5.64
C LEU A 82 0.01 -22.89 -7.06
N MET A 83 -0.12 -21.76 -7.73
CA MET A 83 -0.66 -21.64 -9.08
C MET A 83 0.47 -21.42 -10.06
N ASP A 84 0.35 -22.02 -11.22
CA ASP A 84 1.24 -21.79 -12.37
C ASP A 84 0.41 -21.43 -13.59
N PHE A 85 1.07 -20.96 -14.64
CA PHE A 85 0.43 -20.68 -15.91
C PHE A 85 0.33 -21.99 -16.72
N ASP A 86 -0.82 -22.20 -17.31
CA ASP A 86 -1.00 -23.23 -18.34
C ASP A 86 -0.50 -22.69 -19.67
N TYR A 87 0.78 -22.96 -19.95
CA TYR A 87 1.42 -22.49 -21.18
C TYR A 87 1.03 -23.38 -22.37
N PRO A 88 0.64 -22.79 -23.50
CA PRO A 88 0.42 -23.54 -24.73
C PRO A 88 1.73 -24.16 -25.22
N GLU A 89 1.65 -25.30 -25.90
CA GLU A 89 2.81 -25.99 -26.49
C GLU A 89 3.57 -25.10 -27.49
N GLN A 90 2.84 -24.24 -28.20
CA GLN A 90 3.40 -23.28 -29.13
C GLN A 90 3.08 -21.85 -28.69
N GLY A 91 4.12 -21.03 -28.43
CA GLY A 91 3.97 -19.63 -28.13
C GLY A 91 3.54 -18.81 -29.34
N VAL A 92 2.92 -17.64 -29.08
CA VAL A 92 2.61 -16.65 -30.14
C VAL A 92 3.89 -15.95 -30.62
N PRO A 93 3.96 -15.52 -31.89
CA PRO A 93 5.06 -14.70 -32.39
C PRO A 93 5.26 -13.43 -31.55
N LEU A 94 6.51 -13.02 -31.34
CA LEU A 94 6.83 -11.87 -30.50
C LEU A 94 6.20 -10.56 -30.99
N GLU A 95 6.04 -10.42 -32.31
CA GLU A 95 5.40 -9.27 -32.97
C GLU A 95 3.89 -9.16 -32.66
N GLU A 96 3.26 -10.25 -32.27
CA GLU A 96 1.85 -10.28 -31.84
C GLU A 96 1.69 -9.99 -30.35
N VAL A 97 2.79 -10.00 -29.59
CA VAL A 97 2.76 -9.72 -28.15
C VAL A 97 2.70 -8.22 -27.92
N GLU A 98 1.79 -7.78 -27.02
CA GLU A 98 1.69 -6.37 -26.66
C GLU A 98 3.00 -5.85 -26.10
N SER A 99 3.44 -4.66 -26.55
CA SER A 99 4.68 -4.05 -26.07
C SER A 99 4.63 -3.67 -24.59
N VAL A 100 5.79 -3.73 -23.92
CA VAL A 100 5.93 -3.31 -22.51
C VAL A 100 5.41 -1.89 -22.31
N ASP A 101 5.73 -0.96 -23.22
CA ASP A 101 5.28 0.44 -23.13
C ASP A 101 3.75 0.57 -23.18
N SER A 102 3.07 -0.29 -23.93
CA SER A 102 1.61 -0.33 -23.96
C SER A 102 1.05 -0.90 -22.66
N ILE A 103 1.63 -1.98 -22.16
CA ILE A 103 1.21 -2.65 -20.92
C ILE A 103 1.36 -1.70 -19.73
N VAL A 104 2.49 -1.02 -19.60
CA VAL A 104 2.80 -0.15 -18.46
C VAL A 104 1.84 1.04 -18.33
N LYS A 105 1.29 1.54 -19.44
CA LYS A 105 0.28 2.62 -19.42
C LYS A 105 -0.97 2.28 -18.58
N ARG A 106 -1.25 1.00 -18.37
CA ARG A 106 -2.37 0.54 -17.53
C ARG A 106 -2.02 0.38 -16.07
N PHE A 107 -0.73 0.46 -15.72
CA PHE A 107 -0.29 0.33 -14.34
C PHE A 107 -0.51 1.63 -13.56
N LYS A 108 -1.08 1.49 -12.37
CA LYS A 108 -1.38 2.60 -11.46
C LYS A 108 -0.93 2.23 -10.06
N THR A 109 -0.42 3.21 -9.30
CA THR A 109 -0.18 2.99 -7.87
C THR A 109 -1.48 3.07 -7.10
N GLY A 110 -1.52 2.43 -5.92
CA GLY A 110 -2.54 2.72 -4.93
C GLY A 110 -2.52 4.19 -4.49
N ALA A 111 -3.64 4.70 -4.00
CA ALA A 111 -3.74 6.04 -3.46
C ALA A 111 -2.98 6.15 -2.14
N MET A 112 -1.97 7.02 -2.07
CA MET A 112 -1.17 7.27 -0.87
C MET A 112 -1.06 8.78 -0.66
N SER A 113 -1.66 9.26 0.44
CA SER A 113 -1.77 10.70 0.69
C SER A 113 -0.46 11.33 1.14
N TYR A 114 -0.21 12.55 0.70
CA TYR A 114 0.90 13.38 1.15
C TYR A 114 0.83 13.62 2.66
N GLY A 115 1.85 13.16 3.38
CA GLY A 115 1.91 13.15 4.85
C GLY A 115 1.52 11.83 5.51
N SER A 116 0.77 10.94 4.85
CA SER A 116 0.63 9.54 5.29
C SER A 116 1.93 8.77 5.04
N ILE A 117 2.54 9.00 3.89
CA ILE A 117 3.93 8.64 3.56
C ILE A 117 4.78 9.91 3.54
N SER A 118 6.11 9.78 3.52
CA SER A 118 7.01 10.93 3.47
C SER A 118 6.93 11.65 2.12
N GLN A 119 7.39 12.90 2.08
CA GLN A 119 7.48 13.68 0.85
C GLN A 119 8.33 12.95 -0.20
N GLU A 120 9.48 12.45 0.20
CA GLU A 120 10.42 11.77 -0.69
C GLU A 120 9.80 10.51 -1.32
N ALA A 121 9.08 9.72 -0.53
CA ALA A 121 8.39 8.53 -1.02
C ALA A 121 7.27 8.92 -2.00
N HIS A 122 6.48 9.94 -1.67
CA HIS A 122 5.38 10.41 -2.51
C HIS A 122 5.89 10.95 -3.86
N GLU A 123 6.97 11.73 -3.85
CA GLU A 123 7.59 12.26 -5.07
C GLU A 123 8.28 11.16 -5.89
N THR A 124 8.97 10.24 -5.22
CA THR A 124 9.66 9.12 -5.90
C THR A 124 8.68 8.24 -6.66
N LEU A 125 7.51 7.96 -6.09
CA LEU A 125 6.45 7.21 -6.77
C LEU A 125 5.96 7.94 -8.03
N ALA A 126 5.76 9.26 -7.94
CA ALA A 126 5.35 10.06 -9.09
C ALA A 126 6.43 10.04 -10.20
N ILE A 127 7.69 10.27 -9.84
CA ILE A 127 8.82 10.26 -10.76
C ILE A 127 8.96 8.88 -11.44
N ALA A 128 8.88 7.80 -10.65
CA ALA A 128 9.02 6.44 -11.18
C ALA A 128 7.92 6.12 -12.19
N MET A 129 6.66 6.38 -11.82
CA MET A 129 5.53 6.10 -12.70
C MET A 129 5.54 6.98 -13.96
N ASN A 130 5.89 8.26 -13.84
CA ASN A 130 6.02 9.14 -15.00
C ASN A 130 7.13 8.68 -15.95
N LYS A 131 8.27 8.20 -15.43
CA LYS A 131 9.34 7.63 -16.25
C LYS A 131 8.95 6.35 -16.97
N LEU A 132 8.16 5.51 -16.32
CA LEU A 132 7.68 4.25 -16.87
C LEU A 132 6.50 4.43 -17.84
N GLY A 133 5.84 5.59 -17.84
CA GLY A 133 4.61 5.82 -18.60
C GLY A 133 3.34 5.28 -17.91
N GLY A 134 3.46 4.85 -16.65
CA GLY A 134 2.33 4.50 -15.79
C GLY A 134 1.76 5.72 -15.05
N LYS A 135 0.90 5.49 -14.08
CA LYS A 135 0.21 6.58 -13.37
C LYS A 135 0.34 6.43 -11.84
N SER A 136 0.90 7.43 -11.17
CA SER A 136 0.88 7.52 -9.71
C SER A 136 -0.39 8.20 -9.23
N ASN A 137 -0.87 7.81 -8.04
CA ASN A 137 -2.04 8.38 -7.40
C ASN A 137 -1.62 9.16 -6.14
N SER A 138 -1.92 10.44 -6.12
CA SER A 138 -1.55 11.35 -5.03
C SER A 138 -2.28 11.10 -3.70
N GLY A 139 -3.31 10.26 -3.69
CA GLY A 139 -4.24 10.21 -2.56
C GLY A 139 -5.03 11.50 -2.39
N GLU A 140 -5.64 11.67 -1.23
CA GLU A 140 -6.57 12.79 -0.93
C GLU A 140 -5.92 14.00 -0.23
N GLY A 141 -4.60 13.99 -0.08
CA GLY A 141 -3.88 15.00 0.71
C GLY A 141 -3.37 16.23 -0.05
N GLY A 142 -3.71 16.35 -1.32
CA GLY A 142 -3.17 17.40 -2.18
C GLY A 142 -1.74 17.12 -2.64
N GLU A 143 -1.18 18.07 -3.38
CA GLU A 143 0.22 18.12 -3.77
C GLU A 143 0.74 19.54 -3.66
N GLU A 144 2.02 19.69 -3.39
CA GLU A 144 2.66 21.01 -3.41
C GLU A 144 2.53 21.66 -4.79
N ILE A 145 2.22 22.95 -4.81
CA ILE A 145 1.98 23.70 -6.06
C ILE A 145 3.21 23.63 -6.97
N GLU A 146 4.40 23.68 -6.39
CA GLU A 146 5.68 23.64 -7.10
C GLU A 146 5.96 22.31 -7.81
N ARG A 147 5.18 21.25 -7.52
CA ARG A 147 5.28 19.94 -8.16
C ARG A 147 4.40 19.81 -9.40
N LEU A 148 3.29 20.56 -9.46
CA LEU A 148 2.20 20.28 -10.39
C LEU A 148 2.57 20.32 -11.88
N ASP A 149 3.60 21.11 -12.22
CA ASP A 149 4.07 21.24 -13.61
C ASP A 149 5.44 20.55 -13.82
N THR A 150 5.77 19.57 -12.98
CA THR A 150 7.04 18.86 -13.02
C THR A 150 6.85 17.34 -13.15
N ASN A 151 7.95 16.60 -13.35
CA ASN A 151 7.94 15.13 -13.32
C ASN A 151 7.59 14.53 -11.96
N ARG A 152 7.46 15.34 -10.90
CA ARG A 152 7.03 14.95 -9.56
C ARG A 152 5.51 15.00 -9.39
N CYS A 153 4.78 15.47 -10.40
CA CYS A 153 3.32 15.53 -10.40
C CYS A 153 2.72 14.14 -10.57
N SER A 154 1.82 13.75 -9.67
CA SER A 154 1.07 12.49 -9.81
C SER A 154 -0.02 12.64 -10.87
N ALA A 155 -0.13 11.66 -11.77
CA ALA A 155 -1.11 11.70 -12.86
C ALA A 155 -2.55 11.56 -12.38
N ILE A 156 -2.78 10.81 -11.29
CA ILE A 156 -4.11 10.59 -10.70
C ILE A 156 -4.24 11.45 -9.44
N LYS A 157 -5.30 12.26 -9.39
CA LYS A 157 -5.66 13.07 -8.23
C LYS A 157 -6.88 12.48 -7.55
N GLN A 158 -6.76 12.11 -6.27
CA GLN A 158 -7.89 11.62 -5.51
C GLN A 158 -8.64 12.77 -4.84
N VAL A 159 -9.95 12.68 -4.86
CA VAL A 159 -10.87 13.61 -4.19
C VAL A 159 -11.75 12.82 -3.24
N ALA A 160 -11.73 13.20 -1.97
CA ALA A 160 -12.61 12.63 -0.93
C ALA A 160 -13.60 13.70 -0.44
N SER A 161 -13.35 14.28 0.74
CA SER A 161 -14.21 15.34 1.29
C SER A 161 -14.05 16.71 0.63
N GLY A 162 -13.12 16.87 -0.32
CA GLY A 162 -12.81 18.15 -0.94
C GLY A 162 -12.09 19.15 -0.04
N ARG A 163 -11.49 18.64 1.01
CA ARG A 163 -10.67 19.40 1.98
C ARG A 163 -9.20 18.99 1.87
N PHE A 164 -8.37 19.51 2.76
CA PHE A 164 -7.00 19.05 2.99
C PHE A 164 -6.11 19.07 1.74
N GLY A 165 -6.13 20.19 1.01
CA GLY A 165 -5.23 20.40 -0.13
C GLY A 165 -5.86 20.13 -1.50
N VAL A 166 -7.14 19.80 -1.55
CA VAL A 166 -7.89 19.70 -2.80
C VAL A 166 -8.27 21.10 -3.25
N THR A 167 -7.50 21.65 -4.18
CA THR A 167 -7.72 22.97 -4.79
C THR A 167 -8.08 22.82 -6.26
N SER A 168 -8.61 23.88 -6.88
CA SER A 168 -8.88 23.89 -8.32
C SER A 168 -7.60 23.64 -9.12
N ARG A 169 -6.48 24.24 -8.73
CA ARG A 169 -5.16 24.03 -9.38
C ARG A 169 -4.73 22.56 -9.31
N TYR A 170 -4.90 21.91 -8.15
CA TYR A 170 -4.63 20.49 -7.97
C TYR A 170 -5.50 19.64 -8.90
N LEU A 171 -6.80 19.90 -8.97
CA LEU A 171 -7.72 19.13 -9.80
C LEU A 171 -7.45 19.28 -11.30
N VAL A 172 -7.19 20.51 -11.75
CA VAL A 172 -6.92 20.81 -13.17
C VAL A 172 -5.61 20.17 -13.65
N SER A 173 -4.64 19.94 -12.74
CA SER A 173 -3.38 19.26 -13.07
C SER A 173 -3.50 17.74 -13.21
N ALA A 174 -4.68 17.16 -13.00
CA ALA A 174 -4.91 15.73 -13.08
C ALA A 174 -5.05 15.25 -14.53
N ASN A 175 -4.44 14.10 -14.84
CA ASN A 175 -4.79 13.33 -16.03
C ASN A 175 -6.07 12.50 -15.78
N GLU A 176 -6.22 12.03 -14.54
CA GLU A 176 -7.40 11.31 -14.07
C GLU A 176 -7.79 11.80 -12.67
N ILE A 177 -9.08 11.93 -12.41
CA ILE A 177 -9.62 12.20 -11.08
C ILE A 177 -10.21 10.92 -10.54
N GLN A 178 -9.80 10.53 -9.34
CA GLN A 178 -10.36 9.41 -8.61
C GLN A 178 -11.24 9.90 -7.48
N ILE A 179 -12.53 9.62 -7.54
CA ILE A 179 -13.49 9.95 -6.49
C ILE A 179 -13.46 8.86 -5.42
N LYS A 180 -13.15 9.24 -4.18
CA LYS A 180 -13.18 8.35 -3.02
C LYS A 180 -14.51 8.47 -2.32
N MET A 181 -15.32 7.41 -2.36
CA MET A 181 -16.67 7.37 -1.83
C MET A 181 -16.73 7.32 -0.31
N ALA A 182 -15.89 6.45 0.28
CA ALA A 182 -15.86 6.19 1.70
C ALA A 182 -14.53 5.52 2.09
N GLN A 183 -14.28 5.40 3.37
CA GLN A 183 -13.17 4.64 3.92
C GLN A 183 -13.69 3.52 4.83
N GLY A 184 -13.52 2.26 4.39
CA GLY A 184 -14.08 1.10 5.08
C GLY A 184 -13.17 0.51 6.17
N ALA A 185 -11.89 0.78 6.15
CA ALA A 185 -10.91 0.17 7.06
C ALA A 185 -11.08 0.59 8.53
N LYS A 186 -11.76 1.70 8.80
CA LYS A 186 -12.05 2.22 10.15
C LYS A 186 -13.50 2.70 10.23
N PRO A 187 -14.45 1.77 10.29
CA PRO A 187 -15.87 2.13 10.40
C PRO A 187 -16.11 3.05 11.60
N GLY A 188 -16.79 4.17 11.39
CA GLY A 188 -17.08 5.17 12.41
C GLY A 188 -15.96 6.17 12.74
N GLU A 189 -14.69 5.88 12.39
CA GLU A 189 -13.57 6.77 12.71
C GLU A 189 -13.08 7.60 11.50
N GLY A 190 -13.27 7.12 10.27
CA GLY A 190 -12.79 7.77 9.06
C GLY A 190 -11.27 7.74 8.89
N GLY A 191 -10.78 8.59 7.97
CA GLY A 191 -9.35 8.77 7.71
C GLY A 191 -8.71 9.66 8.75
N HIS A 192 -7.57 9.26 9.30
CA HIS A 192 -6.87 10.00 10.35
C HIS A 192 -5.40 10.21 9.99
N LEU A 193 -4.94 11.47 10.02
CA LEU A 193 -3.53 11.84 9.99
C LEU A 193 -3.16 12.41 11.34
N PRO A 194 -2.36 11.70 12.16
CA PRO A 194 -1.95 12.18 13.49
C PRO A 194 -1.18 13.49 13.43
N GLY A 195 -1.39 14.39 14.39
CA GLY A 195 -0.74 15.69 14.45
C GLY A 195 0.79 15.63 14.35
N LYS A 196 1.41 14.60 14.94
CA LYS A 196 2.85 14.36 14.85
C LYS A 196 3.40 14.16 13.43
N LYS A 197 2.53 13.83 12.47
CA LYS A 197 2.87 13.71 11.03
C LYS A 197 2.54 14.97 10.25
N VAL A 198 1.82 15.91 10.85
CA VAL A 198 1.43 17.18 10.20
C VAL A 198 2.55 18.19 10.38
N TYR A 199 3.66 17.98 9.68
CA TYR A 199 4.77 18.92 9.59
C TYR A 199 4.35 20.22 8.92
N PRO A 200 5.11 21.33 9.06
CA PRO A 200 4.77 22.63 8.46
C PRO A 200 4.51 22.56 6.95
N TRP A 201 5.31 21.82 6.20
CA TRP A 201 5.14 21.66 4.75
C TRP A 201 3.91 20.81 4.40
N ILE A 202 3.59 19.78 5.21
CA ILE A 202 2.36 19.00 5.05
C ILE A 202 1.13 19.86 5.34
N ALA A 203 1.18 20.64 6.43
CA ALA A 203 0.10 21.55 6.80
C ALA A 203 -0.14 22.62 5.73
N LYS A 204 0.93 23.18 5.15
CA LYS A 204 0.85 24.15 4.03
C LYS A 204 0.09 23.55 2.85
N THR A 205 0.45 22.35 2.44
CA THR A 205 -0.19 21.65 1.30
C THR A 205 -1.63 21.25 1.61
N ARG A 206 -1.90 20.77 2.83
CA ARG A 206 -3.23 20.36 3.26
C ARG A 206 -4.14 21.51 3.72
N LEU A 207 -3.67 22.75 3.67
CA LEU A 207 -4.39 23.94 4.13
C LEU A 207 -4.87 23.79 5.58
N SER A 208 -3.95 23.38 6.46
CA SER A 208 -4.22 23.06 7.86
C SER A 208 -3.14 23.66 8.78
N THR A 209 -3.27 23.38 10.09
CA THR A 209 -2.32 23.87 11.10
C THR A 209 -1.29 22.79 11.44
N PRO A 210 0.02 23.10 11.48
CA PRO A 210 1.04 22.15 11.89
C PRO A 210 0.77 21.57 13.28
N GLY A 211 1.03 20.28 13.46
CA GLY A 211 0.86 19.59 14.73
C GLY A 211 -0.59 19.24 15.11
N VAL A 212 -1.58 19.69 14.35
CA VAL A 212 -2.99 19.36 14.58
C VAL A 212 -3.39 18.16 13.75
N SER A 213 -4.02 17.16 14.39
CA SER A 213 -4.53 15.97 13.71
C SER A 213 -5.63 16.32 12.71
N LEU A 214 -5.63 15.63 11.57
CA LEU A 214 -6.63 15.79 10.52
C LEU A 214 -7.50 14.54 10.46
N ILE A 215 -8.81 14.73 10.43
CA ILE A 215 -9.79 13.65 10.35
C ILE A 215 -10.69 13.89 9.15
N SER A 216 -10.81 12.85 8.30
CA SER A 216 -11.75 12.80 7.19
C SER A 216 -12.88 11.85 7.59
N PRO A 217 -14.15 12.27 7.57
CA PRO A 217 -15.27 11.42 8.00
C PRO A 217 -15.40 10.19 7.10
N PRO A 218 -15.95 9.05 7.61
CA PRO A 218 -16.13 7.85 6.80
C PRO A 218 -16.90 8.06 5.50
N PRO A 219 -18.06 8.72 5.51
CA PRO A 219 -18.77 9.11 4.28
C PRO A 219 -18.20 10.42 3.73
N HIS A 220 -17.83 10.44 2.46
CA HIS A 220 -17.26 11.61 1.78
C HIS A 220 -18.30 12.28 0.90
N HIS A 221 -19.33 12.87 1.49
CA HIS A 221 -20.49 13.42 0.78
C HIS A 221 -20.32 14.84 0.24
N ASP A 222 -19.34 15.58 0.72
CA ASP A 222 -19.26 17.03 0.54
C ASP A 222 -19.17 17.48 -0.94
N ILE A 223 -18.64 16.64 -1.81
CA ILE A 223 -18.39 17.02 -3.21
C ILE A 223 -19.27 16.26 -4.19
N TYR A 224 -19.57 15.01 -3.94
CA TYR A 224 -20.08 14.11 -5.00
C TYR A 224 -21.41 13.44 -4.69
N SER A 225 -22.10 13.84 -3.63
CA SER A 225 -23.38 13.23 -3.28
C SER A 225 -24.41 13.30 -4.43
N CYS A 226 -24.54 14.46 -5.07
CA CYS A 226 -25.46 14.62 -6.20
C CYS A 226 -24.93 14.00 -7.49
N LEU A 227 -23.67 14.25 -7.83
CA LEU A 227 -23.07 13.75 -9.06
C LEU A 227 -22.98 12.23 -9.10
N LEU A 228 -22.75 11.60 -7.96
CA LEU A 228 -22.56 10.15 -7.90
C LEU A 228 -23.88 9.38 -7.96
N TYR A 229 -24.92 9.90 -7.31
CA TYR A 229 -26.25 9.28 -7.34
C TYR A 229 -26.96 9.49 -8.68
N THR A 230 -26.56 10.48 -9.45
CA THR A 230 -27.14 10.78 -10.76
C THR A 230 -26.30 10.31 -11.94
N SER A 231 -25.05 9.94 -11.73
CA SER A 231 -24.19 9.42 -12.80
C SER A 231 -24.43 7.93 -13.00
N PRO A 232 -24.69 7.48 -14.23
CA PRO A 232 -24.81 6.06 -14.53
C PRO A 232 -23.49 5.35 -14.22
N SER A 233 -23.54 4.25 -13.46
CA SER A 233 -22.39 3.40 -13.23
C SER A 233 -22.38 2.25 -14.27
N PRO A 234 -21.22 1.61 -14.53
CA PRO A 234 -21.17 0.43 -15.38
C PRO A 234 -22.07 -0.72 -14.91
N ARG A 235 -22.48 -0.72 -13.63
CA ARG A 235 -23.43 -1.69 -13.07
C ARG A 235 -24.88 -1.41 -13.42
N ASP A 236 -25.19 -0.16 -13.75
CA ASP A 236 -26.55 0.26 -14.08
C ASP A 236 -26.87 0.05 -15.56
N CYS A 237 -25.87 -0.38 -16.34
CA CYS A 237 -25.97 -0.63 -17.78
C CYS A 237 -26.12 -2.13 -18.12
N SER A 238 -26.35 -3.00 -17.13
CA SER A 238 -26.55 -4.45 -17.31
C SER A 238 -28.01 -4.85 -17.24
#